data_3c14602cd4707ee0331949eb1fafb695
#
_entry.id   3c14602cd4707ee0331949eb1fafb695
#
_cell.length_a   1.000
_cell.length_b   1.000
_cell.length_c   1.000
_cell.angle_alpha   90.00
_cell.angle_beta   90.00
_cell.angle_gamma   90.00
#
_symmetry.space_group_name_H-M   'P 1'
#
loop_
_entity.id
_entity.type
_entity.pdbx_description
1 polymer ?
#
loop_
_entity_poly.entity_id
_entity_poly.type
_entity_poly.pdbx_seq_one_letter_code
_entity_poly.pdbx_strand_id
1 'polypeptide(L)'
;YPDNDCRYFDLDDPKDHYEQLYPTPEMEMTRIHDFIETGITGEFPEFIEEDGSEGQLTVERAIRFAAMAHKGAYRKGNHVPYIVHPIETMMLVAKMTDDTDVIAAAALHDVIEDTQYTADDLRQIFGERITDLVASESEDKRAGQPKGDTWKIRKEENLEHVKNAPVESQMIMLADKVSNLRATVRDFRQSGSDIWDKFNMKDEAQQAWYYKSVAHVLKNLSYLPAYQEYLYMLEEVFEGVDTPPLIQ
;
A
#
# COMPACT_ATOMS: atom_id res chain seq x y z
N TYR A 1 27.53 -10.64 20.09
CA TYR A 1 28.23 -10.23 18.86
C TYR A 1 29.68 -9.99 19.25
N PRO A 2 30.62 -10.79 18.80
CA PRO A 2 32.03 -10.42 18.79
C PRO A 2 32.29 -9.68 17.47
N ASP A 3 33.05 -8.61 17.55
CA ASP A 3 33.55 -7.77 16.51
C ASP A 3 32.58 -6.68 15.98
N ASN A 4 32.53 -5.66 16.81
CA ASN A 4 32.05 -4.32 16.44
C ASN A 4 33.14 -3.67 15.55
N ASP A 5 33.25 -4.11 14.29
CA ASP A 5 34.02 -3.40 13.28
C ASP A 5 33.15 -2.29 12.69
N CYS A 6 32.75 -1.35 13.54
CA CYS A 6 32.32 -0.03 13.08
C CYS A 6 33.53 0.64 12.44
N ARG A 7 33.73 0.40 11.16
CA ARG A 7 34.66 1.22 10.38
C ARG A 7 34.14 2.64 10.42
N TYR A 8 34.76 3.43 11.25
CA TYR A 8 34.65 4.87 11.19
C TYR A 8 35.03 5.28 9.78
N PHE A 9 34.08 5.89 9.06
CA PHE A 9 34.40 6.58 7.84
C PHE A 9 35.39 7.67 8.22
N ASP A 10 36.59 7.59 7.67
CA ASP A 10 37.55 8.65 7.79
C ASP A 10 37.04 9.86 7.00
N LEU A 11 36.51 10.82 7.69
CA LEU A 11 35.96 12.04 7.09
C LEU A 11 37.06 12.90 6.45
N ASP A 12 38.33 12.54 6.61
CA ASP A 12 39.48 13.27 6.06
C ASP A 12 39.90 12.73 4.68
N ASP A 13 39.32 11.62 4.16
CA ASP A 13 39.53 11.20 2.77
C ASP A 13 38.18 10.98 2.02
N PRO A 14 37.57 12.07 1.53
CA PRO A 14 36.25 12.02 0.90
C PRO A 14 36.26 11.40 -0.50
N LYS A 15 37.41 11.09 -1.10
CA LYS A 15 37.43 10.81 -2.54
C LYS A 15 37.29 9.35 -2.93
N ASP A 16 37.71 8.38 -2.11
CA ASP A 16 37.82 7.03 -2.60
C ASP A 16 36.66 6.08 -2.23
N HIS A 17 35.82 6.44 -1.26
CA HIS A 17 34.74 5.54 -0.84
C HIS A 17 33.32 6.09 -1.03
N TYR A 18 33.17 7.40 -1.07
CA TYR A 18 31.85 8.01 -1.17
C TYR A 18 31.23 7.84 -2.57
N GLU A 19 32.06 7.96 -3.61
CA GLU A 19 31.61 7.79 -4.99
C GLU A 19 31.29 6.33 -5.35
N GLN A 20 31.86 5.34 -4.65
CA GLN A 20 31.54 3.92 -4.85
C GLN A 20 30.27 3.47 -4.10
N LEU A 21 29.97 4.09 -2.97
CA LEU A 21 28.81 3.74 -2.14
C LEU A 21 27.58 4.61 -2.44
N TYR A 22 27.79 5.83 -2.91
CA TYR A 22 26.72 6.77 -3.22
C TYR A 22 26.97 7.36 -4.61
N PRO A 23 26.28 6.90 -5.64
CA PRO A 23 26.40 7.48 -6.97
C PRO A 23 26.10 8.98 -6.93
N THR A 24 26.83 9.76 -7.72
CA THR A 24 26.54 11.19 -7.85
C THR A 24 25.10 11.40 -8.32
N PRO A 25 24.46 12.54 -8.03
CA PRO A 25 23.12 12.84 -8.53
C PRO A 25 23.00 12.68 -10.06
N GLU A 26 24.08 12.92 -10.81
CA GLU A 26 24.14 12.73 -12.25
C GLU A 26 24.17 11.25 -12.64
N MET A 27 24.89 10.40 -11.90
CA MET A 27 24.88 8.94 -12.09
C MET A 27 23.52 8.32 -11.70
N GLU A 28 22.89 8.83 -10.64
CA GLU A 28 21.52 8.43 -10.28
C GLU A 28 20.52 8.87 -11.34
N MET A 29 20.62 10.10 -11.84
CA MET A 29 19.76 10.58 -12.91
C MET A 29 19.93 9.77 -14.20
N THR A 30 21.16 9.43 -14.57
CA THR A 30 21.43 8.57 -15.73
C THR A 30 20.86 7.17 -15.51
N ARG A 31 21.07 6.56 -14.36
CA ARG A 31 20.49 5.25 -14.01
C ARG A 31 18.95 5.28 -13.97
N ILE A 32 18.36 6.34 -13.45
CA ILE A 32 16.91 6.55 -13.45
C ILE A 32 16.40 6.76 -14.87
N HIS A 33 17.12 7.51 -15.70
CA HIS A 33 16.78 7.74 -17.10
C HIS A 33 16.86 6.44 -17.91
N ASP A 34 17.94 5.69 -17.77
CA ASP A 34 18.11 4.38 -18.40
C ASP A 34 17.05 3.37 -17.92
N PHE A 35 16.69 3.40 -16.63
CA PHE A 35 15.61 2.59 -16.07
C PHE A 35 14.24 2.99 -16.61
N ILE A 36 13.97 4.28 -16.80
CA ILE A 36 12.71 4.77 -17.39
C ILE A 36 12.65 4.39 -18.88
N GLU A 37 13.74 4.53 -19.63
CA GLU A 37 13.76 4.19 -21.06
C GLU A 37 13.76 2.68 -21.32
N THR A 38 14.48 1.89 -20.53
CA THR A 38 14.56 0.43 -20.70
C THR A 38 13.43 -0.31 -19.97
N GLY A 39 12.96 0.19 -18.84
CA GLY A 39 11.87 -0.41 -18.06
C GLY A 39 10.50 -0.35 -18.74
N ILE A 40 10.29 0.63 -19.64
CA ILE A 40 9.07 0.73 -20.46
C ILE A 40 9.11 -0.24 -21.65
N THR A 41 10.29 -0.70 -22.06
CA THR A 41 10.48 -1.61 -23.20
C THR A 41 10.57 -3.09 -22.86
N GLY A 42 10.33 -3.49 -21.60
CA GLY A 42 10.18 -4.89 -21.19
C GLY A 42 11.47 -5.62 -20.81
N GLU A 43 12.61 -5.00 -20.87
CA GLU A 43 13.84 -5.56 -20.31
C GLU A 43 14.17 -4.81 -19.01
N PHE A 44 13.67 -5.34 -17.88
CA PHE A 44 14.28 -4.99 -16.59
C PHE A 44 15.76 -5.40 -16.68
N PRO A 45 16.71 -4.49 -16.42
CA PRO A 45 18.09 -4.89 -16.35
C PRO A 45 18.19 -6.07 -15.38
N GLU A 46 18.90 -7.13 -15.77
CA GLU A 46 19.22 -8.25 -14.91
C GLU A 46 20.10 -7.76 -13.75
N PHE A 47 19.46 -7.12 -12.78
CA PHE A 47 20.12 -6.68 -11.55
C PHE A 47 20.11 -7.77 -10.49
N ILE A 48 20.24 -9.03 -10.92
CA ILE A 48 20.17 -10.09 -9.94
C ILE A 48 21.20 -11.13 -10.32
N GLU A 49 22.35 -10.96 -9.75
CA GLU A 49 23.23 -12.08 -9.51
C GLU A 49 22.71 -12.86 -8.28
N GLU A 50 22.02 -13.94 -8.55
CA GLU A 50 22.22 -15.31 -8.08
C GLU A 50 21.97 -15.68 -6.61
N ASP A 51 21.49 -14.86 -5.66
CA ASP A 51 21.35 -15.35 -4.27
C ASP A 51 20.00 -15.11 -3.60
N GLY A 52 19.03 -14.54 -4.26
CA GLY A 52 17.67 -14.41 -3.75
C GLY A 52 16.77 -15.57 -4.19
N SER A 53 15.91 -16.07 -3.32
CA SER A 53 14.80 -16.94 -3.74
C SER A 53 13.93 -16.19 -4.75
N GLU A 54 13.32 -16.89 -5.72
CA GLU A 54 12.43 -16.29 -6.72
C GLU A 54 11.36 -15.39 -6.09
N GLY A 55 10.82 -15.80 -4.94
CA GLY A 55 9.83 -15.02 -4.19
C GLY A 55 10.39 -13.72 -3.62
N GLN A 56 11.63 -13.72 -3.10
CA GLN A 56 12.26 -12.49 -2.59
C GLN A 56 12.43 -11.48 -3.73
N LEU A 57 12.90 -11.92 -4.89
CA LEU A 57 13.06 -11.07 -6.06
C LEU A 57 11.73 -10.49 -6.54
N THR A 58 10.66 -11.26 -6.45
CA THR A 58 9.31 -10.80 -6.80
C THR A 58 8.87 -9.66 -5.89
N VAL A 59 9.08 -9.77 -4.59
CA VAL A 59 8.74 -8.69 -3.62
C VAL A 59 9.57 -7.43 -3.89
N GLU A 60 10.88 -7.57 -4.12
CA GLU A 60 11.74 -6.41 -4.42
C GLU A 60 11.33 -5.71 -5.71
N ARG A 61 10.98 -6.47 -6.76
CA ARG A 61 10.44 -5.91 -8.01
C ARG A 61 9.13 -5.16 -7.78
N ALA A 62 8.22 -5.72 -6.97
CA ALA A 62 6.95 -5.08 -6.62
C ALA A 62 7.16 -3.75 -5.88
N ILE A 63 8.09 -3.69 -4.93
CA ILE A 63 8.46 -2.46 -4.21
C ILE A 63 8.95 -1.38 -5.18
N ARG A 64 9.90 -1.73 -6.06
CA ARG A 64 10.47 -0.81 -7.05
C ARG A 64 9.40 -0.31 -8.02
N PHE A 65 8.56 -1.20 -8.51
CA PHE A 65 7.48 -0.86 -9.42
C PHE A 65 6.46 0.07 -8.77
N ALA A 66 6.01 -0.25 -7.54
CA ALA A 66 5.09 0.61 -6.79
C ALA A 66 5.67 2.01 -6.55
N ALA A 67 6.97 2.10 -6.19
CA ALA A 67 7.66 3.38 -5.98
C ALA A 67 7.69 4.22 -7.27
N MET A 68 7.94 3.59 -8.41
CA MET A 68 7.92 4.24 -9.71
C MET A 68 6.50 4.67 -10.10
N ALA A 69 5.52 3.78 -9.95
CA ALA A 69 4.14 4.02 -10.35
C ALA A 69 3.51 5.20 -9.59
N HIS A 70 3.79 5.30 -8.28
CA HIS A 70 3.29 6.37 -7.41
C HIS A 70 4.21 7.60 -7.32
N LYS A 71 5.21 7.72 -8.20
CA LYS A 71 6.16 8.84 -8.19
C LYS A 71 5.43 10.19 -8.27
N GLY A 72 5.73 11.08 -7.32
CA GLY A 72 5.14 12.42 -7.25
C GLY A 72 3.74 12.47 -6.64
N ALA A 73 3.16 11.33 -6.25
CA ALA A 73 1.91 11.28 -5.50
C ALA A 73 2.17 11.47 -3.99
N TYR A 74 1.20 12.09 -3.30
CA TYR A 74 1.25 12.35 -1.86
C TYR A 74 -0.02 11.88 -1.17
N ARG A 75 0.09 11.56 0.11
CA ARG A 75 -1.06 11.25 0.98
C ARG A 75 -1.95 12.50 1.14
N LYS A 76 -3.27 12.29 1.21
CA LYS A 76 -4.24 13.38 1.37
C LYS A 76 -3.98 14.18 2.65
N GLY A 77 -3.91 15.49 2.51
CA GLY A 77 -3.81 16.42 3.64
C GLY A 77 -2.39 16.63 4.19
N ASN A 78 -1.37 16.00 3.61
CA ASN A 78 0.03 16.20 4.02
C ASN A 78 1.01 16.00 2.83
N HIS A 79 2.31 16.17 3.10
CA HIS A 79 3.37 16.01 2.10
C HIS A 79 4.10 14.66 2.20
N VAL A 80 3.51 13.65 2.85
CA VAL A 80 4.10 12.32 2.91
C VAL A 80 3.96 11.66 1.54
N PRO A 81 5.06 11.17 0.92
CA PRO A 81 5.01 10.46 -0.34
C PRO A 81 4.05 9.27 -0.27
N TYR A 82 3.24 9.08 -1.33
CA TYR A 82 2.20 8.06 -1.33
C TYR A 82 2.73 6.65 -1.11
N ILE A 83 3.92 6.36 -1.63
CA ILE A 83 4.57 5.04 -1.53
C ILE A 83 4.71 4.52 -0.09
N VAL A 84 4.73 5.40 0.92
CA VAL A 84 4.80 4.99 2.33
C VAL A 84 3.62 4.09 2.70
N HIS A 85 2.43 4.34 2.14
CA HIS A 85 1.24 3.53 2.38
C HIS A 85 1.33 2.11 1.79
N PRO A 86 1.60 1.89 0.51
CA PRO A 86 1.79 0.54 -0.03
C PRO A 86 2.90 -0.25 0.69
N ILE A 87 3.99 0.40 1.07
CA ILE A 87 5.05 -0.26 1.84
C ILE A 87 4.56 -0.66 3.24
N GLU A 88 3.82 0.20 3.94
CA GLU A 88 3.24 -0.15 5.23
C GLU A 88 2.25 -1.32 5.11
N THR A 89 1.39 -1.30 4.08
CA THR A 89 0.44 -2.38 3.79
C THR A 89 1.18 -3.70 3.55
N MET A 90 2.21 -3.69 2.71
CA MET A 90 3.08 -4.86 2.46
C MET A 90 3.72 -5.39 3.75
N MET A 91 4.27 -4.51 4.59
CA MET A 91 4.89 -4.90 5.87
C MET A 91 3.88 -5.52 6.86
N LEU A 92 2.63 -5.08 6.81
CA LEU A 92 1.55 -5.67 7.60
C LEU A 92 1.20 -7.06 7.08
N VAL A 93 1.07 -7.24 5.76
CA VAL A 93 0.80 -8.54 5.14
C VAL A 93 1.93 -9.54 5.43
N ALA A 94 3.19 -9.11 5.37
CA ALA A 94 4.35 -9.95 5.70
C ALA A 94 4.38 -10.45 7.17
N LYS A 95 3.54 -9.91 8.05
CA LYS A 95 3.31 -10.43 9.41
C LYS A 95 2.15 -11.42 9.49
N MET A 96 1.37 -11.55 8.43
CA MET A 96 0.20 -12.43 8.37
C MET A 96 0.48 -13.71 7.56
N THR A 97 1.41 -13.65 6.61
CA THR A 97 1.75 -14.77 5.71
C THR A 97 3.20 -14.66 5.23
N ASP A 98 3.79 -15.81 4.91
CA ASP A 98 5.11 -15.92 4.24
C ASP A 98 4.96 -16.07 2.71
N ASP A 99 3.73 -15.99 2.18
CA ASP A 99 3.45 -16.07 0.75
C ASP A 99 3.92 -14.80 0.04
N THR A 100 5.01 -14.92 -0.71
CA THR A 100 5.67 -13.79 -1.38
C THR A 100 4.82 -13.14 -2.47
N ASP A 101 3.89 -13.87 -3.09
CA ASP A 101 2.97 -13.30 -4.08
C ASP A 101 1.94 -12.38 -3.40
N VAL A 102 1.44 -12.78 -2.23
CA VAL A 102 0.51 -11.96 -1.44
C VAL A 102 1.20 -10.71 -0.91
N ILE A 103 2.46 -10.86 -0.45
CA ILE A 103 3.28 -9.72 0.01
C ILE A 103 3.56 -8.76 -1.16
N ALA A 104 3.91 -9.27 -2.34
CA ALA A 104 4.12 -8.45 -3.53
C ALA A 104 2.84 -7.75 -3.98
N ALA A 105 1.70 -8.46 -4.00
CA ALA A 105 0.40 -7.88 -4.32
C ALA A 105 0.02 -6.75 -3.36
N ALA A 106 0.34 -6.88 -2.07
CA ALA A 106 0.11 -5.82 -1.09
C ALA A 106 0.92 -4.54 -1.39
N ALA A 107 2.17 -4.67 -1.88
CA ALA A 107 2.95 -3.52 -2.34
C ALA A 107 2.36 -2.84 -3.59
N LEU A 108 1.60 -3.59 -4.39
CA LEU A 108 1.03 -3.15 -5.66
C LEU A 108 -0.46 -2.79 -5.59
N HIS A 109 -1.12 -2.96 -4.43
CA HIS A 109 -2.59 -2.98 -4.32
C HIS A 109 -3.28 -1.75 -4.92
N ASP A 110 -2.69 -0.56 -4.82
CA ASP A 110 -3.24 0.70 -5.33
C ASP A 110 -2.78 1.05 -6.75
N VAL A 111 -1.88 0.25 -7.37
CA VAL A 111 -1.29 0.60 -8.67
C VAL A 111 -2.34 0.71 -9.76
N ILE A 112 -3.23 -0.29 -9.89
CA ILE A 112 -4.30 -0.28 -10.90
C ILE A 112 -5.29 0.85 -10.63
N GLU A 113 -5.59 1.11 -9.35
CA GLU A 113 -6.60 2.09 -8.98
C GLU A 113 -6.10 3.54 -9.13
N ASP A 114 -4.88 3.83 -8.72
CA ASP A 114 -4.38 5.20 -8.52
C ASP A 114 -3.30 5.64 -9.51
N THR A 115 -2.93 4.78 -10.46
CA THR A 115 -1.91 5.12 -11.46
C THR A 115 -2.42 4.91 -12.89
N GLN A 116 -1.54 5.04 -13.86
CA GLN A 116 -1.83 4.80 -15.28
C GLN A 116 -1.73 3.33 -15.70
N TYR A 117 -1.19 2.47 -14.82
CA TYR A 117 -0.96 1.07 -15.14
C TYR A 117 -2.24 0.25 -15.03
N THR A 118 -2.41 -0.67 -15.95
CA THR A 118 -3.57 -1.54 -16.07
C THR A 118 -3.30 -2.93 -15.48
N ALA A 119 -4.34 -3.73 -15.31
CA ALA A 119 -4.19 -5.14 -14.94
C ALA A 119 -3.37 -5.92 -15.99
N ASP A 120 -3.48 -5.57 -17.28
CA ASP A 120 -2.71 -6.24 -18.34
C ASP A 120 -1.21 -5.93 -18.24
N ASP A 121 -0.85 -4.68 -17.86
CA ASP A 121 0.55 -4.33 -17.59
C ASP A 121 1.12 -5.14 -16.42
N LEU A 122 0.37 -5.21 -15.31
CA LEU A 122 0.79 -6.00 -14.16
C LEU A 122 0.91 -7.49 -14.48
N ARG A 123 -0.02 -8.04 -15.28
CA ARG A 123 -0.02 -9.46 -15.68
C ARG A 123 1.23 -9.83 -16.46
N GLN A 124 1.68 -8.95 -17.35
CA GLN A 124 2.92 -9.16 -18.10
C GLN A 124 4.17 -9.14 -17.21
N ILE A 125 4.16 -8.33 -16.14
CA ILE A 125 5.33 -8.11 -15.28
C ILE A 125 5.37 -9.11 -14.11
N PHE A 126 4.23 -9.37 -13.47
CA PHE A 126 4.11 -10.11 -12.22
C PHE A 126 3.32 -11.42 -12.32
N GLY A 127 2.73 -11.71 -13.48
CA GLY A 127 1.92 -12.93 -13.71
C GLY A 127 0.49 -12.82 -13.21
N GLU A 128 -0.29 -13.88 -13.48
CA GLU A 128 -1.74 -13.91 -13.21
C GLU A 128 -2.05 -13.76 -11.72
N ARG A 129 -1.43 -14.58 -10.87
CA ARG A 129 -1.78 -14.68 -9.45
C ARG A 129 -1.66 -13.34 -8.71
N ILE A 130 -0.53 -12.65 -8.87
CA ILE A 130 -0.31 -11.33 -8.23
C ILE A 130 -1.29 -10.32 -8.80
N THR A 131 -1.50 -10.32 -10.12
CA THR A 131 -2.43 -9.38 -10.77
C THR A 131 -3.87 -9.59 -10.29
N ASP A 132 -4.32 -10.83 -10.16
CA ASP A 132 -5.68 -11.12 -9.69
C ASP A 132 -5.88 -10.66 -8.24
N LEU A 133 -4.88 -10.84 -7.37
CA LEU A 133 -4.90 -10.30 -6.00
C LEU A 133 -5.00 -8.77 -6.00
N VAL A 134 -4.20 -8.07 -6.81
CA VAL A 134 -4.25 -6.61 -6.93
C VAL A 134 -5.59 -6.15 -7.51
N ALA A 135 -6.09 -6.81 -8.55
CA ALA A 135 -7.36 -6.46 -9.18
C ALA A 135 -8.55 -6.65 -8.23
N SER A 136 -8.48 -7.62 -7.31
CA SER A 136 -9.54 -7.86 -6.33
C SER A 136 -9.68 -6.71 -5.32
N GLU A 137 -8.65 -5.90 -5.12
CA GLU A 137 -8.69 -4.73 -4.24
C GLU A 137 -9.16 -3.45 -4.96
N SER A 138 -9.16 -3.45 -6.31
CA SER A 138 -9.44 -2.27 -7.10
C SER A 138 -10.93 -1.98 -7.22
N GLU A 139 -11.34 -0.75 -6.89
CA GLU A 139 -12.72 -0.29 -7.05
C GLU A 139 -12.97 0.29 -8.46
N ASP A 140 -14.15 0.03 -9.03
CA ASP A 140 -14.62 0.80 -10.20
C ASP A 140 -14.92 2.24 -9.78
N LYS A 141 -14.04 3.17 -10.14
CA LYS A 141 -14.15 4.59 -9.80
C LYS A 141 -15.35 5.29 -10.47
N ARG A 142 -16.09 4.63 -11.34
CA ARG A 142 -17.23 5.20 -12.07
C ARG A 142 -16.85 6.55 -12.70
N ALA A 143 -15.86 6.51 -13.61
CA ALA A 143 -15.34 7.69 -14.28
C ALA A 143 -16.47 8.54 -14.90
N GLY A 144 -16.41 9.87 -14.67
CA GLY A 144 -17.43 10.79 -15.15
C GLY A 144 -18.60 11.07 -14.18
N GLN A 145 -18.67 10.38 -13.03
CA GLN A 145 -19.64 10.69 -11.98
C GLN A 145 -18.97 11.41 -10.79
N PRO A 146 -19.69 12.30 -10.06
CA PRO A 146 -19.14 12.92 -8.86
C PRO A 146 -18.76 11.88 -7.81
N LYS A 147 -17.52 11.94 -7.31
CA LYS A 147 -16.97 10.93 -6.40
C LYS A 147 -17.75 10.77 -5.08
N GLY A 148 -18.36 11.87 -4.60
CA GLY A 148 -19.20 11.85 -3.39
C GLY A 148 -20.50 11.07 -3.60
N ASP A 149 -21.17 11.25 -4.75
CA ASP A 149 -22.47 10.64 -5.04
C ASP A 149 -22.37 9.12 -5.20
N THR A 150 -21.24 8.64 -5.69
CA THR A 150 -20.99 7.20 -5.91
C THR A 150 -20.26 6.52 -4.74
N TRP A 151 -19.84 7.27 -3.73
CA TRP A 151 -18.97 6.75 -2.66
C TRP A 151 -19.59 5.54 -1.96
N LYS A 152 -20.84 5.68 -1.48
CA LYS A 152 -21.48 4.64 -0.70
C LYS A 152 -21.66 3.35 -1.49
N ILE A 153 -22.21 3.47 -2.72
CA ILE A 153 -22.45 2.28 -3.56
C ILE A 153 -21.15 1.55 -3.92
N ARG A 154 -20.06 2.29 -4.19
CA ARG A 154 -18.75 1.68 -4.43
C ARG A 154 -18.23 0.95 -3.19
N LYS A 155 -18.42 1.51 -1.99
CA LYS A 155 -18.01 0.86 -0.75
C LYS A 155 -18.86 -0.37 -0.44
N GLU A 156 -20.16 -0.35 -0.73
CA GLU A 156 -21.03 -1.51 -0.62
C GLU A 156 -20.61 -2.64 -1.56
N GLU A 157 -20.35 -2.33 -2.83
CA GLU A 157 -19.88 -3.30 -3.83
C GLU A 157 -18.52 -3.92 -3.46
N ASN A 158 -17.57 -3.08 -3.01
CA ASN A 158 -16.26 -3.55 -2.57
C ASN A 158 -16.37 -4.47 -1.35
N LEU A 159 -17.16 -4.10 -0.34
CA LEU A 159 -17.37 -4.93 0.85
C LEU A 159 -18.02 -6.28 0.54
N GLU A 160 -19.00 -6.30 -0.36
CA GLU A 160 -19.63 -7.57 -0.79
C GLU A 160 -18.65 -8.44 -1.60
N HIS A 161 -17.80 -7.81 -2.43
CA HIS A 161 -16.75 -8.51 -3.15
C HIS A 161 -15.74 -9.14 -2.17
N VAL A 162 -15.18 -8.36 -1.25
CA VAL A 162 -14.19 -8.81 -0.28
C VAL A 162 -14.70 -9.89 0.65
N LYS A 163 -15.96 -9.82 1.07
CA LYS A 163 -16.61 -10.84 1.89
C LYS A 163 -16.51 -12.24 1.27
N ASN A 164 -16.58 -12.32 -0.06
CA ASN A 164 -16.55 -13.54 -0.83
C ASN A 164 -15.15 -13.85 -1.44
N ALA A 165 -14.20 -12.96 -1.26
CA ALA A 165 -12.85 -13.09 -1.81
C ALA A 165 -12.01 -14.15 -1.05
N PRO A 166 -10.93 -14.66 -1.67
CA PRO A 166 -9.94 -15.49 -0.99
C PRO A 166 -9.36 -14.80 0.24
N VAL A 167 -8.91 -15.60 1.21
CA VAL A 167 -8.35 -15.08 2.48
C VAL A 167 -7.13 -14.18 2.25
N GLU A 168 -6.36 -14.42 1.22
CA GLU A 168 -5.20 -13.63 0.80
C GLU A 168 -5.61 -12.19 0.43
N SER A 169 -6.67 -12.02 -0.36
CA SER A 169 -7.23 -10.70 -0.68
C SER A 169 -7.78 -10.03 0.58
N GLN A 170 -8.46 -10.77 1.44
CA GLN A 170 -8.94 -10.24 2.72
C GLN A 170 -7.80 -9.77 3.64
N MET A 171 -6.63 -10.44 3.62
CA MET A 171 -5.44 -10.00 4.36
C MET A 171 -4.88 -8.67 3.80
N ILE A 172 -4.87 -8.50 2.48
CA ILE A 172 -4.44 -7.25 1.83
C ILE A 172 -5.40 -6.12 2.21
N MET A 173 -6.71 -6.34 2.09
CA MET A 173 -7.72 -5.36 2.52
C MET A 173 -7.55 -4.98 3.99
N LEU A 174 -7.38 -5.93 4.89
CA LEU A 174 -7.17 -5.65 6.31
C LEU A 174 -5.94 -4.77 6.52
N ALA A 175 -4.82 -5.10 5.88
CA ALA A 175 -3.57 -4.35 5.99
C ALA A 175 -3.70 -2.93 5.45
N ASP A 176 -4.36 -2.75 4.29
CA ASP A 176 -4.67 -1.43 3.73
C ASP A 176 -5.48 -0.59 4.73
N LYS A 177 -6.55 -1.18 5.30
CA LYS A 177 -7.41 -0.45 6.23
C LYS A 177 -6.72 -0.16 7.57
N VAL A 178 -5.85 -1.03 8.06
CA VAL A 178 -4.99 -0.74 9.23
C VAL A 178 -4.07 0.45 8.93
N SER A 179 -3.37 0.46 7.80
CA SER A 179 -2.50 1.58 7.41
C SER A 179 -3.26 2.89 7.27
N ASN A 180 -4.43 2.85 6.62
CA ASN A 180 -5.30 4.02 6.48
C ASN A 180 -5.81 4.52 7.84
N LEU A 181 -6.21 3.61 8.73
CA LEU A 181 -6.74 3.98 10.04
C LEU A 181 -5.65 4.51 10.98
N ARG A 182 -4.41 4.00 10.91
CA ARG A 182 -3.24 4.58 11.60
C ARG A 182 -3.03 6.06 11.24
N ALA A 183 -3.10 6.36 9.95
CA ALA A 183 -3.01 7.74 9.48
C ALA A 183 -4.19 8.58 9.98
N THR A 184 -5.39 8.01 9.98
CA THR A 184 -6.61 8.68 10.47
C THR A 184 -6.53 8.97 11.97
N VAL A 185 -6.11 7.99 12.79
CA VAL A 185 -5.92 8.16 14.25
C VAL A 185 -4.93 9.29 14.54
N ARG A 186 -3.78 9.28 13.85
CA ARG A 186 -2.78 10.34 14.01
C ARG A 186 -3.36 11.73 13.73
N ASP A 187 -4.08 11.85 12.63
CA ASP A 187 -4.66 13.13 12.21
C ASP A 187 -5.85 13.52 13.11
N PHE A 188 -6.64 12.54 13.57
CA PHE A 188 -7.76 12.75 14.51
C PHE A 188 -7.29 13.27 15.87
N ARG A 189 -6.18 12.75 16.37
CA ARG A 189 -5.55 13.27 17.62
C ARG A 189 -5.12 14.73 17.52
N GLN A 190 -4.86 15.21 16.32
CA GLN A 190 -4.44 16.60 16.09
C GLN A 190 -5.61 17.55 15.82
N SER A 191 -6.65 17.09 15.11
CA SER A 191 -7.67 17.95 14.53
C SER A 191 -9.13 17.54 14.88
N GLY A 192 -9.31 16.43 15.63
CA GLY A 192 -10.66 15.93 15.90
C GLY A 192 -11.42 15.62 14.61
N SER A 193 -12.75 15.81 14.63
CA SER A 193 -13.62 15.52 13.48
C SER A 193 -13.40 16.42 12.26
N ASP A 194 -12.61 17.49 12.34
CA ASP A 194 -12.25 18.33 11.19
C ASP A 194 -11.44 17.56 10.12
N ILE A 195 -10.89 16.41 10.50
CA ILE A 195 -10.18 15.55 9.53
C ILE A 195 -11.04 15.08 8.36
N TRP A 196 -12.35 14.99 8.55
CA TRP A 196 -13.25 14.49 7.50
C TRP A 196 -13.36 15.43 6.30
N ASP A 197 -13.01 16.71 6.47
CA ASP A 197 -13.05 17.71 5.39
C ASP A 197 -12.11 17.41 4.22
N LYS A 198 -11.03 16.66 4.45
CA LYS A 198 -10.08 16.24 3.38
C LYS A 198 -10.59 15.09 2.51
N PHE A 199 -11.68 14.41 2.91
CA PHE A 199 -12.22 13.26 2.19
C PHE A 199 -13.38 13.63 1.27
N ASN A 200 -13.63 12.80 0.25
CA ASN A 200 -14.79 12.96 -0.63
C ASN A 200 -16.12 12.73 0.12
N MET A 201 -16.12 11.82 1.09
CA MET A 201 -17.22 11.63 2.04
C MET A 201 -16.83 12.29 3.35
N LYS A 202 -17.48 13.41 3.67
CA LYS A 202 -17.19 14.21 4.86
C LYS A 202 -18.05 13.83 6.08
N ASP A 203 -19.09 13.07 5.86
CA ASP A 203 -20.00 12.61 6.92
C ASP A 203 -19.31 11.54 7.77
N GLU A 204 -19.06 11.86 9.03
CA GLU A 204 -18.40 11.00 10.00
C GLU A 204 -19.16 9.68 10.22
N ALA A 205 -20.50 9.71 10.24
CA ALA A 205 -21.31 8.52 10.41
C ALA A 205 -21.17 7.55 9.22
N GLN A 206 -21.00 8.07 7.99
CA GLN A 206 -20.72 7.26 6.81
C GLN A 206 -19.30 6.69 6.82
N GLN A 207 -18.31 7.46 7.29
CA GLN A 207 -16.95 6.94 7.50
C GLN A 207 -16.96 5.83 8.56
N ALA A 208 -17.59 6.06 9.71
CA ALA A 208 -17.74 5.07 10.78
C ALA A 208 -18.45 3.80 10.26
N TRP A 209 -19.53 3.96 9.49
CA TRP A 209 -20.24 2.85 8.87
C TRP A 209 -19.30 2.00 8.00
N TYR A 210 -18.52 2.64 7.15
CA TYR A 210 -17.61 1.91 6.26
C TYR A 210 -16.55 1.13 7.05
N TYR A 211 -15.82 1.79 7.94
CA TYR A 211 -14.77 1.12 8.71
C TYR A 211 -15.32 0.02 9.65
N LYS A 212 -16.48 0.24 10.28
CA LYS A 212 -17.14 -0.80 11.08
C LYS A 212 -17.65 -1.95 10.23
N SER A 213 -18.12 -1.71 9.00
CA SER A 213 -18.52 -2.77 8.05
C SER A 213 -17.33 -3.59 7.58
N VAL A 214 -16.16 -2.97 7.34
CA VAL A 214 -14.90 -3.70 7.06
C VAL A 214 -14.57 -4.68 8.20
N ALA A 215 -14.64 -4.23 9.47
CA ALA A 215 -14.41 -5.13 10.60
C ALA A 215 -15.40 -6.31 10.61
N HIS A 216 -16.67 -6.04 10.29
CA HIS A 216 -17.68 -7.08 10.26
C HIS A 216 -17.42 -8.12 9.17
N VAL A 217 -17.10 -7.68 7.96
CA VAL A 217 -16.81 -8.53 6.80
C VAL A 217 -15.56 -9.37 7.02
N LEU A 218 -14.51 -8.79 7.62
CA LEU A 218 -13.22 -9.46 7.86
C LEU A 218 -13.15 -10.21 9.20
N LYS A 219 -14.27 -10.49 9.85
CA LYS A 219 -14.32 -11.12 11.17
C LYS A 219 -13.61 -12.49 11.22
N ASN A 220 -13.55 -13.21 10.11
CA ASN A 220 -12.80 -14.46 10.00
C ASN A 220 -11.29 -14.29 10.23
N LEU A 221 -10.75 -13.06 10.09
CA LEU A 221 -9.37 -12.71 10.40
C LEU A 221 -9.16 -12.25 11.84
N SER A 222 -10.15 -12.41 12.72
CA SER A 222 -10.09 -11.93 14.12
C SER A 222 -8.97 -12.55 14.97
N TYR A 223 -8.36 -13.64 14.52
CA TYR A 223 -7.18 -14.26 15.14
C TYR A 223 -5.87 -13.50 14.86
N LEU A 224 -5.85 -12.58 13.89
CA LEU A 224 -4.66 -11.81 13.52
C LEU A 224 -4.47 -10.59 14.44
N PRO A 225 -3.23 -10.32 14.88
CA PRO A 225 -2.92 -9.11 15.65
C PRO A 225 -3.33 -7.81 14.95
N ALA A 226 -3.21 -7.74 13.61
CA ALA A 226 -3.62 -6.60 12.81
C ALA A 226 -5.13 -6.32 12.91
N TYR A 227 -5.96 -7.36 13.00
CA TYR A 227 -7.40 -7.18 13.20
C TYR A 227 -7.71 -6.60 14.59
N GLN A 228 -7.00 -7.04 15.63
CA GLN A 228 -7.16 -6.50 16.98
C GLN A 228 -6.73 -5.03 17.06
N GLU A 229 -5.62 -4.69 16.39
CA GLU A 229 -5.17 -3.30 16.26
C GLU A 229 -6.22 -2.44 15.53
N TYR A 230 -6.81 -2.99 14.46
CA TYR A 230 -7.86 -2.33 13.70
C TYR A 230 -9.07 -1.99 14.59
N LEU A 231 -9.54 -2.96 15.41
CA LEU A 231 -10.66 -2.74 16.33
C LEU A 231 -10.35 -1.66 17.38
N TYR A 232 -9.13 -1.69 17.94
CA TYR A 232 -8.72 -0.68 18.90
C TYR A 232 -8.75 0.74 18.30
N MET A 233 -8.24 0.90 17.08
CA MET A 233 -8.26 2.18 16.38
C MET A 233 -9.67 2.62 15.99
N LEU A 234 -10.55 1.68 15.64
CA LEU A 234 -11.97 1.98 15.39
C LEU A 234 -12.65 2.57 16.62
N GLU A 235 -12.40 1.99 17.80
CA GLU A 235 -12.94 2.49 19.04
C GLU A 235 -12.43 3.92 19.31
N GLU A 236 -11.13 4.17 19.13
CA GLU A 236 -10.54 5.49 19.37
C GLU A 236 -11.14 6.59 18.48
N VAL A 237 -11.40 6.29 17.20
CA VAL A 237 -11.86 7.32 16.24
C VAL A 237 -13.38 7.45 16.21
N PHE A 238 -14.11 6.35 16.43
CA PHE A 238 -15.55 6.28 16.18
C PHE A 238 -16.36 5.82 17.40
N GLU A 239 -15.81 5.96 18.62
CA GLU A 239 -16.57 5.72 19.83
C GLU A 239 -17.78 6.68 19.90
N GLY A 240 -18.95 6.12 20.19
CA GLY A 240 -20.19 6.89 20.31
C GLY A 240 -20.77 7.41 18.98
N VAL A 241 -20.14 7.15 17.85
CA VAL A 241 -20.68 7.54 16.54
C VAL A 241 -21.75 6.53 16.10
N ASP A 242 -22.99 7.02 15.97
CA ASP A 242 -24.10 6.24 15.42
C ASP A 242 -23.91 6.01 13.91
N THR A 243 -24.16 4.79 13.45
CA THR A 243 -24.01 4.43 12.04
C THR A 243 -25.29 3.88 11.45
N PRO A 244 -25.48 3.99 10.12
CA PRO A 244 -26.45 3.15 9.42
C PRO A 244 -26.20 1.65 9.70
N PRO A 245 -27.19 0.77 9.43
CA PRO A 245 -26.99 -0.67 9.55
C PRO A 245 -25.75 -1.14 8.78
N LEU A 246 -24.91 -1.95 9.41
CA LEU A 246 -23.72 -2.52 8.77
C LEU A 246 -24.13 -3.52 7.70
N ILE A 247 -23.25 -3.75 6.72
CA ILE A 247 -23.38 -4.83 5.74
C ILE A 247 -23.32 -6.17 6.49
N GLN A 248 -24.30 -7.04 6.22
CA GLN A 248 -24.42 -8.36 6.85
C GLN A 248 -23.71 -9.44 6.05
#